data_aeb11616ddbfb0f3ea59f7e1b5b06015
#
_entry.id   aeb11616ddbfb0f3ea59f7e1b5b06015
#
_cell.length_a   1.000
_cell.length_b   1.000
_cell.length_c   1.000
_cell.angle_alpha   90.00
_cell.angle_beta   90.00
_cell.angle_gamma   90.00
#
_symmetry.space_group_name_H-M   'P 1'
#
loop_
_entity.id
_entity.type
_entity.pdbx_description
1 polymer ?
#
loop_
_entity_poly.entity_id
_entity_poly.type
_entity_poly.pdbx_seq_one_letter_code
_entity_poly.pdbx_strand_id
1 'polypeptide(L)'
;MQSSIQVGVNGNAVWVKVEGKGSFLNSGNLKEFTREMVNRGYREFVVDLENCAMMDSTFMGTMASVALRLKELGCGHLHIVHCGNRSQQLLSGLGLDQIFDIHSDGTGAPECEALEQASKSHTLDSQKRQQTETMLEAHEALCEAASENIFRFKDVLDFLRQDLHHETSSK
;
A
#
# COMPACT_ATOMS: atom_id res chain seq x y z
N MET A 1 -18.16 1.47 10.87
CA MET A 1 -17.69 0.36 10.01
C MET A 1 -16.22 0.08 10.31
N GLN A 2 -15.92 -1.15 10.61
CA GLN A 2 -14.55 -1.55 10.93
C GLN A 2 -13.75 -1.72 9.64
N SER A 3 -12.58 -1.10 9.58
CA SER A 3 -11.71 -1.21 8.42
C SER A 3 -10.91 -2.51 8.48
N SER A 4 -10.80 -3.20 7.36
CA SER A 4 -10.04 -4.45 7.29
C SER A 4 -9.45 -4.65 5.89
N ILE A 5 -8.45 -5.52 5.83
CA ILE A 5 -7.88 -5.96 4.58
C ILE A 5 -8.08 -7.47 4.48
N GLN A 6 -8.68 -7.91 3.39
CA GLN A 6 -8.82 -9.34 3.08
C GLN A 6 -7.84 -9.69 1.96
N VAL A 7 -7.19 -10.83 2.07
CA VAL A 7 -6.17 -11.24 1.12
C VAL A 7 -6.42 -12.65 0.63
N GLY A 8 -5.97 -12.94 -0.58
CA GLY A 8 -6.08 -14.27 -1.17
C GLY A 8 -5.14 -14.43 -2.34
N VAL A 9 -5.03 -15.65 -2.82
CA VAL A 9 -4.20 -15.99 -3.97
C VAL A 9 -5.02 -16.79 -4.95
N ASN A 10 -4.96 -16.44 -6.23
CA ASN A 10 -5.60 -17.19 -7.31
C ASN A 10 -4.57 -17.42 -8.42
N GLY A 11 -4.11 -18.65 -8.57
CA GLY A 11 -3.06 -18.98 -9.52
C GLY A 11 -1.77 -18.24 -9.18
N ASN A 12 -1.35 -17.34 -10.07
CA ASN A 12 -0.15 -16.51 -9.87
C ASN A 12 -0.47 -15.09 -9.43
N ALA A 13 -1.72 -14.79 -9.11
CA ALA A 13 -2.14 -13.44 -8.72
C ALA A 13 -2.46 -13.37 -7.22
N VAL A 14 -2.03 -12.30 -6.60
CA VAL A 14 -2.31 -11.99 -5.20
C VAL A 14 -3.41 -10.94 -5.16
N TRP A 15 -4.47 -11.20 -4.39
CA TRP A 15 -5.61 -10.30 -4.23
C TRP A 15 -5.62 -9.66 -2.87
N VAL A 16 -5.90 -8.36 -2.86
CA VAL A 16 -6.08 -7.58 -1.64
C VAL A 16 -7.39 -6.82 -1.79
N LYS A 17 -8.33 -7.06 -0.89
CA LYS A 17 -9.59 -6.32 -0.86
C LYS A 17 -9.61 -5.40 0.35
N VAL A 18 -9.87 -4.13 0.12
CA VAL A 18 -9.88 -3.10 1.18
C VAL A 18 -11.33 -2.82 1.57
N GLU A 19 -11.65 -3.06 2.84
CA GLU A 19 -12.97 -2.78 3.41
C GLU A 19 -12.87 -1.56 4.33
N GLY A 20 -13.70 -0.54 4.08
CA GLY A 20 -13.71 0.67 4.88
C GLY A 20 -12.63 1.65 4.47
N LYS A 21 -11.61 1.83 5.31
CA LYS A 21 -10.54 2.81 5.06
C LYS A 21 -9.20 2.11 4.88
N GLY A 22 -8.47 2.50 3.84
CA GLY A 22 -7.06 2.19 3.70
C GLY A 22 -6.26 3.28 4.41
N SER A 23 -5.63 2.96 5.54
CA SER A 23 -4.98 3.96 6.37
C SER A 23 -3.66 3.43 6.95
N PHE A 24 -2.96 4.31 7.68
CA PHE A 24 -1.74 3.93 8.37
C PHE A 24 -1.97 2.77 9.36
N LEU A 25 -3.19 2.57 9.83
CA LEU A 25 -3.51 1.50 10.78
C LEU A 25 -3.41 0.11 10.18
N ASN A 26 -3.74 -0.04 8.90
CA ASN A 26 -3.68 -1.34 8.21
C ASN A 26 -2.57 -1.42 7.15
N SER A 27 -1.80 -0.37 6.98
CA SER A 27 -0.70 -0.33 6.00
C SER A 27 0.44 -1.28 6.36
N GLY A 28 0.73 -1.44 7.65
CA GLY A 28 1.77 -2.38 8.10
C GLY A 28 1.46 -3.82 7.70
N ASN A 29 0.21 -4.25 7.87
CA ASN A 29 -0.23 -5.58 7.48
C ASN A 29 -0.15 -5.77 5.97
N LEU A 30 -0.56 -4.76 5.21
CA LEU A 30 -0.46 -4.78 3.75
C LEU A 30 1.00 -4.90 3.31
N LYS A 31 1.88 -4.09 3.90
CA LYS A 31 3.31 -4.09 3.59
C LYS A 31 3.94 -5.46 3.82
N GLU A 32 3.72 -6.06 4.98
CA GLU A 32 4.30 -7.35 5.33
C GLU A 32 3.77 -8.48 4.43
N PHE A 33 2.46 -8.49 4.19
CA PHE A 33 1.85 -9.49 3.34
C PHE A 33 2.37 -9.40 1.90
N THR A 34 2.39 -8.21 1.31
CA THR A 34 2.83 -8.04 -0.07
C THR A 34 4.33 -8.34 -0.23
N ARG A 35 5.13 -7.94 0.76
CA ARG A 35 6.58 -8.24 0.76
C ARG A 35 6.80 -9.76 0.77
N GLU A 36 6.09 -10.49 1.61
CA GLU A 36 6.19 -11.94 1.67
C GLU A 36 5.80 -12.58 0.33
N MET A 37 4.73 -12.10 -0.28
CA MET A 37 4.27 -12.64 -1.56
C MET A 37 5.27 -12.36 -2.69
N VAL A 38 5.86 -11.18 -2.73
CA VAL A 38 6.94 -10.87 -3.69
C VAL A 38 8.13 -11.83 -3.48
N ASN A 39 8.50 -12.08 -2.22
CA ASN A 39 9.60 -12.98 -1.89
C ASN A 39 9.30 -14.44 -2.29
N ARG A 40 8.02 -14.81 -2.33
CA ARG A 40 7.59 -16.14 -2.79
C ARG A 40 7.51 -16.26 -4.31
N GLY A 41 7.76 -15.18 -5.03
CA GLY A 41 7.78 -15.20 -6.48
C GLY A 41 6.54 -14.64 -7.18
N TYR A 42 5.56 -14.16 -6.43
CA TYR A 42 4.37 -13.55 -7.02
C TYR A 42 4.72 -12.21 -7.65
N ARG A 43 4.15 -11.93 -8.81
CA ARG A 43 4.44 -10.72 -9.59
C ARG A 43 3.18 -9.98 -10.02
N GLU A 44 2.00 -10.61 -9.92
CA GLU A 44 0.73 -9.98 -10.24
C GLU A 44 -0.05 -9.73 -8.95
N PHE A 45 -0.39 -8.47 -8.71
CA PHE A 45 -1.12 -8.04 -7.51
C PHE A 45 -2.36 -7.28 -7.93
N VAL A 46 -3.47 -7.55 -7.25
CA VAL A 46 -4.75 -6.89 -7.51
C VAL A 46 -5.26 -6.30 -6.21
N VAL A 47 -5.54 -5.01 -6.20
CA VAL A 47 -6.16 -4.31 -5.06
C VAL A 47 -7.57 -3.92 -5.45
N ASP A 48 -8.55 -4.44 -4.73
CA ASP A 48 -9.97 -4.18 -4.97
C ASP A 48 -10.44 -3.07 -4.02
N LEU A 49 -10.89 -1.97 -4.60
CA LEU A 49 -11.34 -0.79 -3.86
C LEU A 49 -12.87 -0.63 -3.86
N GLU A 50 -13.62 -1.66 -4.24
CA GLU A 50 -15.09 -1.57 -4.32
C GLU A 50 -15.72 -1.07 -3.02
N ASN A 51 -15.27 -1.59 -1.89
CA ASN A 51 -15.79 -1.23 -0.57
C ASN A 51 -14.86 -0.30 0.20
N CYS A 52 -13.92 0.34 -0.48
CA CYS A 52 -12.98 1.27 0.13
C CYS A 52 -13.56 2.69 0.12
N ALA A 53 -13.85 3.24 1.30
CA ALA A 53 -14.45 4.57 1.44
C ALA A 53 -13.43 5.68 1.22
N MET A 54 -12.18 5.48 1.69
CA MET A 54 -11.10 6.44 1.51
C MET A 54 -9.75 5.79 1.77
N MET A 55 -8.69 6.47 1.32
CA MET A 55 -7.31 6.07 1.55
C MET A 55 -6.50 7.28 2.01
N ASP A 56 -5.58 7.05 2.96
CA ASP A 56 -4.60 8.10 3.32
C ASP A 56 -3.30 7.93 2.52
N SER A 57 -2.40 8.90 2.67
CA SER A 57 -1.14 8.89 1.92
C SER A 57 -0.22 7.72 2.31
N THR A 58 -0.29 7.27 3.56
CA THR A 58 0.50 6.11 4.01
C THR A 58 0.06 4.85 3.28
N PHE A 59 -1.25 4.63 3.18
CA PHE A 59 -1.79 3.46 2.48
C PHE A 59 -1.45 3.51 0.98
N MET A 60 -1.68 4.64 0.34
CA MET A 60 -1.36 4.81 -1.08
C MET A 60 0.14 4.65 -1.35
N GLY A 61 0.99 5.16 -0.47
CA GLY A 61 2.43 5.00 -0.57
C GLY A 61 2.90 3.56 -0.37
N THR A 62 2.21 2.82 0.51
CA THR A 62 2.51 1.40 0.69
C THR A 62 2.22 0.61 -0.60
N MET A 63 1.10 0.89 -1.26
CA MET A 63 0.81 0.31 -2.58
C MET A 63 1.86 0.73 -3.62
N ALA A 64 2.27 2.00 -3.60
CA ALA A 64 3.30 2.50 -4.50
C ALA A 64 4.61 1.74 -4.34
N SER A 65 5.01 1.42 -3.10
CA SER A 65 6.24 0.67 -2.85
C SER A 65 6.19 -0.73 -3.46
N VAL A 66 5.02 -1.37 -3.49
CA VAL A 66 4.85 -2.67 -4.15
C VAL A 66 5.06 -2.53 -5.66
N ALA A 67 4.41 -1.56 -6.27
CA ALA A 67 4.52 -1.34 -7.73
C ALA A 67 5.96 -1.00 -8.13
N LEU A 68 6.64 -0.16 -7.35
CA LEU A 68 8.04 0.20 -7.62
C LEU A 68 8.97 -1.01 -7.46
N ARG A 69 8.69 -1.86 -6.48
CA ARG A 69 9.47 -3.09 -6.28
C ARG A 69 9.32 -4.04 -7.47
N LEU A 70 8.10 -4.19 -7.99
CA LEU A 70 7.85 -5.02 -9.17
C LEU A 70 8.59 -4.45 -10.39
N LYS A 71 8.64 -3.13 -10.53
CA LYS A 71 9.38 -2.46 -11.58
C LYS A 71 10.88 -2.72 -11.47
N GLU A 72 11.45 -2.66 -10.27
CA GLU A 72 12.86 -3.00 -10.03
C GLU A 72 13.18 -4.44 -10.42
N LEU A 73 12.25 -5.35 -10.17
CA LEU A 73 12.41 -6.77 -10.52
C LEU A 73 12.23 -7.03 -12.03
N GLY A 74 11.84 -6.01 -12.77
CA GLY A 74 11.74 -6.09 -14.24
C GLY A 74 10.48 -6.76 -14.75
N CYS A 75 9.55 -7.15 -13.90
CA CYS A 75 8.31 -7.82 -14.31
C CYS A 75 7.24 -7.67 -13.23
N GLY A 76 5.98 -7.77 -13.65
CA GLY A 76 4.85 -7.75 -12.75
C GLY A 76 4.07 -6.46 -12.81
N HIS A 77 2.86 -6.51 -12.27
CA HIS A 77 1.91 -5.40 -12.30
C HIS A 77 1.13 -5.32 -11.00
N LEU A 78 0.79 -4.10 -10.59
CA LEU A 78 -0.18 -3.87 -9.54
C LEU A 78 -1.43 -3.28 -10.19
N HIS A 79 -2.50 -4.06 -10.17
CA HIS A 79 -3.79 -3.68 -10.72
C HIS A 79 -4.66 -3.10 -9.61
N ILE A 80 -5.35 -2.00 -9.89
CA ILE A 80 -6.38 -1.45 -9.01
C ILE A 80 -7.71 -1.67 -9.71
N VAL A 81 -8.63 -2.40 -9.09
CA VAL A 81 -9.95 -2.68 -9.66
C VAL A 81 -11.04 -2.03 -8.83
N HIS A 82 -12.19 -1.80 -9.45
CA HIS A 82 -13.34 -1.11 -8.87
C HIS A 82 -12.94 0.25 -8.29
N CYS A 83 -12.10 0.98 -9.05
CA CYS A 83 -11.60 2.28 -8.64
C CYS A 83 -12.64 3.35 -8.99
N GLY A 84 -13.35 3.86 -7.98
CA GLY A 84 -14.32 4.93 -8.16
C GLY A 84 -13.64 6.26 -8.47
N ASN A 85 -14.44 7.25 -8.88
CA ASN A 85 -13.92 8.55 -9.29
C ASN A 85 -13.08 9.22 -8.19
N ARG A 86 -13.54 9.14 -6.94
CA ARG A 86 -12.84 9.74 -5.81
C ARG A 86 -11.48 9.08 -5.59
N SER A 87 -11.43 7.75 -5.57
CA SER A 87 -10.19 7.01 -5.42
C SER A 87 -9.25 7.28 -6.58
N GLN A 88 -9.78 7.35 -7.80
CA GLN A 88 -8.98 7.66 -8.98
C GLN A 88 -8.36 9.06 -8.89
N GLN A 89 -9.11 10.05 -8.43
CA GLN A 89 -8.60 11.41 -8.23
C GLN A 89 -7.48 11.44 -7.18
N LEU A 90 -7.64 10.70 -6.08
CA LEU A 90 -6.61 10.61 -5.05
C LEU A 90 -5.32 10.01 -5.60
N LEU A 91 -5.43 8.91 -6.34
CA LEU A 91 -4.26 8.23 -6.91
C LEU A 91 -3.59 9.08 -7.98
N SER A 92 -4.38 9.70 -8.87
CA SER A 92 -3.85 10.57 -9.92
C SER A 92 -3.20 11.82 -9.35
N GLY A 93 -3.77 12.36 -8.26
CA GLY A 93 -3.21 13.53 -7.57
C GLY A 93 -1.80 13.30 -7.02
N LEU A 94 -1.44 12.04 -6.76
CA LEU A 94 -0.10 11.67 -6.31
C LEU A 94 0.76 11.07 -7.43
N GLY A 95 0.29 11.09 -8.68
CA GLY A 95 1.01 10.56 -9.83
C GLY A 95 1.04 9.04 -9.89
N LEU A 96 0.21 8.35 -9.10
CA LEU A 96 0.24 6.89 -9.01
C LEU A 96 -0.43 6.21 -10.20
N ASP A 97 -1.21 6.93 -10.98
CA ASP A 97 -1.75 6.44 -12.24
C ASP A 97 -0.67 6.08 -13.26
N GLN A 98 0.55 6.54 -13.05
CA GLN A 98 1.70 6.21 -13.89
C GLN A 98 2.34 4.86 -13.54
N ILE A 99 2.11 4.35 -12.34
CA ILE A 99 2.75 3.12 -11.86
C ILE A 99 1.76 2.00 -11.54
N PHE A 100 0.45 2.30 -11.50
CA PHE A 100 -0.61 1.31 -11.28
C PHE A 100 -1.41 1.12 -12.58
N ASP A 101 -1.90 -0.12 -12.79
CA ASP A 101 -2.88 -0.41 -13.83
C ASP A 101 -4.28 -0.24 -13.24
N ILE A 102 -4.89 0.91 -13.46
CA ILE A 102 -6.16 1.29 -12.83
C ILE A 102 -7.34 0.91 -13.73
N HIS A 103 -8.27 0.16 -13.16
CA HIS A 103 -9.51 -0.26 -13.81
C HIS A 103 -10.70 0.25 -13.01
N SER A 104 -11.66 0.87 -13.67
CA SER A 104 -12.88 1.38 -13.01
C SER A 104 -13.83 0.26 -12.61
N ASP A 105 -13.74 -0.89 -13.27
CA ASP A 105 -14.51 -2.09 -12.96
C ASP A 105 -13.58 -3.24 -12.57
N GLY A 106 -14.10 -4.46 -12.53
CA GLY A 106 -13.30 -5.64 -12.19
C GLY A 106 -12.70 -6.36 -13.39
N THR A 107 -12.84 -5.81 -14.60
CA THR A 107 -12.36 -6.47 -15.81
C THR A 107 -10.86 -6.27 -15.99
N GLY A 108 -10.20 -7.24 -16.61
CA GLY A 108 -8.78 -7.18 -16.90
C GLY A 108 -7.87 -7.67 -15.79
N ALA A 109 -8.42 -8.01 -14.62
CA ALA A 109 -7.65 -8.56 -13.51
C ALA A 109 -8.10 -9.99 -13.21
N PRO A 110 -7.20 -10.86 -12.72
CA PRO A 110 -7.59 -12.21 -12.30
C PRO A 110 -8.63 -12.19 -11.18
N GLU A 111 -9.57 -13.13 -11.19
CA GLU A 111 -10.56 -13.23 -10.13
C GLU A 111 -10.05 -14.06 -8.95
N CYS A 112 -10.55 -13.77 -7.76
CA CYS A 112 -10.23 -14.52 -6.55
C CYS A 112 -11.52 -14.89 -5.81
N GLU A 113 -11.70 -16.18 -5.56
CA GLU A 113 -12.92 -16.69 -4.92
C GLU A 113 -12.86 -16.71 -3.39
N ALA A 114 -11.67 -16.84 -2.82
CA ALA A 114 -11.51 -16.98 -1.37
C ALA A 114 -10.53 -15.95 -0.82
N LEU A 115 -10.98 -15.16 0.15
CA LEU A 115 -10.17 -14.13 0.79
C LEU A 115 -10.09 -14.39 2.29
N GLU A 116 -8.92 -14.22 2.85
CA GLU A 116 -8.67 -14.32 4.28
C GLU A 116 -8.29 -12.96 4.86
N GLN A 117 -8.61 -12.74 6.13
CA GLN A 117 -8.24 -11.49 6.77
C GLN A 117 -6.74 -11.48 7.08
N ALA A 118 -6.05 -10.43 6.63
CA ALA A 118 -4.64 -10.22 6.97
C ALA A 118 -4.56 -9.66 8.38
N SER A 119 -3.97 -10.43 9.28
CA SER A 119 -3.79 -9.99 10.66
C SER A 119 -2.44 -10.45 11.20
N LYS A 120 -1.81 -9.56 11.97
CA LYS A 120 -0.63 -9.88 12.77
C LYS A 120 -0.76 -9.19 14.11
N SER A 121 -0.40 -9.90 15.16
CA SER A 121 -0.36 -9.32 16.50
C SER A 121 1.06 -8.90 16.85
N HIS A 122 1.21 -7.67 17.29
CA HIS A 122 2.49 -7.11 17.73
C HIS A 122 2.32 -6.48 19.12
N THR A 123 3.42 -6.33 19.84
CA THR A 123 3.39 -5.55 21.08
C THR A 123 3.19 -4.07 20.75
N LEU A 124 2.61 -3.31 21.69
CA LEU A 124 2.26 -1.90 21.47
C LEU A 124 3.46 -1.05 21.04
N ASP A 125 4.61 -1.25 21.66
CA ASP A 125 5.81 -0.47 21.35
C ASP A 125 6.37 -0.81 19.97
N SER A 126 6.40 -2.08 19.62
CA SER A 126 6.86 -2.50 18.29
C SER A 126 5.89 -2.04 17.20
N GLN A 127 4.60 -1.98 17.50
CA GLN A 127 3.60 -1.46 16.56
C GLN A 127 3.85 0.02 16.22
N LYS A 128 4.12 0.84 17.23
CA LYS A 128 4.35 2.28 17.02
C LYS A 128 5.55 2.51 16.12
N ARG A 129 6.67 1.84 16.42
CA ARG A 129 7.88 1.95 15.61
C ARG A 129 7.65 1.44 14.18
N GLN A 130 6.99 0.30 14.04
CA GLN A 130 6.66 -0.25 12.73
C GLN A 130 5.74 0.67 11.94
N GLN A 131 4.77 1.29 12.60
CA GLN A 131 3.90 2.27 11.95
C GLN A 131 4.71 3.46 11.43
N THR A 132 5.62 3.99 12.23
CA THR A 132 6.46 5.11 11.82
C THR A 132 7.37 4.73 10.64
N GLU A 133 7.98 3.54 10.70
CA GLU A 133 8.79 3.03 9.59
C GLU A 133 7.95 2.84 8.32
N THR A 134 6.75 2.30 8.45
CA THR A 134 5.84 2.11 7.32
C THR A 134 5.42 3.45 6.71
N MET A 135 5.12 4.44 7.55
CA MET A 135 4.79 5.80 7.09
C MET A 135 5.97 6.42 6.32
N LEU A 136 7.18 6.26 6.85
CA LEU A 136 8.38 6.79 6.20
C LEU A 136 8.60 6.13 4.84
N GLU A 137 8.59 4.81 4.78
CA GLU A 137 8.75 4.08 3.52
C GLU A 137 7.66 4.43 2.50
N ALA A 138 6.41 4.56 2.96
CA ALA A 138 5.30 4.92 2.10
C ALA A 138 5.49 6.30 1.47
N HIS A 139 5.89 7.29 2.26
CA HIS A 139 6.10 8.64 1.76
C HIS A 139 7.35 8.75 0.88
N GLU A 140 8.40 7.98 1.18
CA GLU A 140 9.55 7.88 0.30
C GLU A 140 9.16 7.27 -1.06
N ALA A 141 8.30 6.25 -1.05
CA ALA A 141 7.81 5.64 -2.28
C ALA A 141 6.98 6.64 -3.11
N LEU A 142 6.15 7.46 -2.47
CA LEU A 142 5.40 8.50 -3.16
C LEU A 142 6.32 9.52 -3.83
N CYS A 143 7.42 9.90 -3.18
CA CYS A 143 8.41 10.80 -3.74
C CYS A 143 9.16 10.17 -4.92
N GLU A 144 9.43 8.88 -4.85
CA GLU A 144 10.04 8.14 -5.96
C GLU A 144 9.09 8.02 -7.14
N ALA A 145 7.79 7.81 -6.88
CA ALA A 145 6.77 7.67 -7.91
C ALA A 145 6.56 8.97 -8.70
N ALA A 146 6.60 10.11 -8.02
CA ALA A 146 6.41 11.42 -8.66
C ALA A 146 7.22 12.48 -7.91
N SER A 147 8.08 13.19 -8.63
CA SER A 147 8.97 14.20 -8.02
C SER A 147 8.22 15.36 -7.36
N GLU A 148 7.01 15.65 -7.82
CA GLU A 148 6.14 16.66 -7.22
C GLU A 148 5.81 16.35 -5.76
N ASN A 149 5.81 15.08 -5.38
CA ASN A 149 5.52 14.65 -4.03
C ASN A 149 6.65 15.02 -3.05
N ILE A 150 7.86 15.29 -3.53
CA ILE A 150 8.97 15.71 -2.67
C ILE A 150 8.61 16.99 -1.90
N PHE A 151 8.09 17.99 -2.59
CA PHE A 151 7.66 19.24 -1.93
C PHE A 151 6.43 19.02 -1.06
N ARG A 152 5.50 18.17 -1.51
CA ARG A 152 4.26 17.90 -0.80
C ARG A 152 4.49 17.24 0.56
N PHE A 153 5.44 16.33 0.65
CA PHE A 153 5.67 15.51 1.84
C PHE A 153 6.99 15.79 2.56
N LYS A 154 7.69 16.85 2.20
CA LYS A 154 8.98 17.18 2.80
C LYS A 154 8.92 17.26 4.32
N ASP A 155 7.95 17.99 4.86
CA ASP A 155 7.82 18.18 6.31
C ASP A 155 7.45 16.88 7.01
N VAL A 156 6.59 16.07 6.38
CA VAL A 156 6.20 14.75 6.90
C VAL A 156 7.43 13.84 6.97
N LEU A 157 8.23 13.81 5.91
CA LEU A 157 9.46 12.99 5.85
C LEU A 157 10.46 13.42 6.92
N ASP A 158 10.68 14.71 7.08
CA ASP A 158 11.59 15.23 8.10
C ASP A 158 11.13 14.86 9.51
N PHE A 159 9.83 15.00 9.78
CA PHE A 159 9.25 14.62 11.06
C PHE A 159 9.41 13.12 11.35
N LEU A 160 9.12 12.27 10.37
CA LEU A 160 9.20 10.81 10.55
C LEU A 160 10.65 10.36 10.77
N ARG A 161 11.60 10.94 10.06
CA ARG A 161 13.03 10.63 10.23
C ARG A 161 13.52 11.04 11.61
N GLN A 162 13.09 12.20 12.10
CA GLN A 162 13.44 12.67 13.44
C GLN A 162 12.83 11.76 14.51
N ASP A 163 11.58 11.36 14.35
CA ASP A 163 10.89 10.49 15.30
C ASP A 163 11.62 9.15 15.45
N LEU A 164 12.01 8.54 14.33
CA LEU A 164 12.77 7.29 14.35
C LEU A 164 14.16 7.46 14.96
N HIS A 165 14.81 8.59 14.69
CA HIS A 165 16.14 8.87 15.26
C HIS A 165 16.09 9.02 16.78
N HIS A 166 15.05 9.70 17.30
CA HIS A 166 14.84 9.85 18.74
C HIS A 166 14.60 8.51 19.43
N GLU A 167 13.84 7.61 18.82
CA GLU A 167 13.58 6.29 19.38
C GLU A 167 14.86 5.43 19.47
N THR A 168 15.78 5.59 18.53
CA THR A 168 17.04 4.84 18.54
C THR A 168 18.07 5.42 19.50
N SER A 169 17.99 6.71 19.84
CA SER A 169 18.95 7.38 20.74
C SER A 169 18.53 7.36 22.21
N SER A 170 17.32 6.92 22.53
CA SER A 170 16.82 6.85 23.91
C SER A 170 17.10 5.52 24.62
N LYS A 171 17.99 4.69 24.05
CA LYS A 171 18.43 3.43 24.67
C LYS A 171 19.77 3.59 25.35
#